data_61256f8af4d34eeb5d6b836a823ad41e
#
_entry.id   61256f8af4d34eeb5d6b836a823ad41e
#
_cell.length_a   1.000
_cell.length_b   1.000
_cell.length_c   1.000
_cell.angle_alpha   90.00
_cell.angle_beta   90.00
_cell.angle_gamma   90.00
#
_symmetry.space_group_name_H-M   'P 1'
#
loop_
_entity.id
_entity.type
_entity.pdbx_description
1 polymer ?
#
loop_
_entity_poly.entity_id
_entity_poly.type
_entity_poly.pdbx_seq_one_letter_code
_entity_poly.pdbx_strand_id
1 'polypeptide(L)'
;LKGWFDRVLVYGGLYSGSRRYNRGHFRGKTAMCSVTAGSPEQAFMPFGRAGNMVEWLWPMHASLYYVGFDVLVPQVSYGVQGGGIRYQGEGTFRKQLEQKKAAWAERIPTLSCEPPIPFTGWDDWDEKGVLRQDHPMRWRL
;
A
#
# COMPACT_ATOMS: atom_id res chain seq x y z
N LEU A 1 -6.51 12.61 -3.58
CA LEU A 1 -5.46 11.88 -2.87
C LEU A 1 -4.07 12.46 -3.20
N LYS A 2 -3.71 12.59 -4.51
CA LYS A 2 -2.39 13.12 -4.91
C LYS A 2 -2.08 14.48 -4.26
N GLY A 3 -3.00 15.44 -4.34
CA GLY A 3 -2.80 16.74 -3.73
C GLY A 3 -2.60 16.74 -2.21
N TRP A 4 -3.09 15.71 -1.52
CA TRP A 4 -2.80 15.50 -0.09
C TRP A 4 -1.33 15.15 0.11
N PHE A 5 -0.81 14.15 -0.63
CA PHE A 5 0.62 13.79 -0.56
C PHE A 5 1.52 14.98 -0.88
N ASP A 6 1.20 15.75 -1.92
CA ASP A 6 2.02 16.88 -2.37
C ASP A 6 2.06 18.05 -1.37
N ARG A 7 1.02 18.20 -0.54
CA ARG A 7 0.87 19.36 0.35
C ARG A 7 1.13 19.06 1.82
N VAL A 8 0.93 17.82 2.24
CA VAL A 8 1.10 17.43 3.64
C VAL A 8 2.53 16.97 3.91
N LEU A 9 3.14 16.24 2.97
CA LEU A 9 4.50 15.76 3.12
C LEU A 9 5.50 16.83 2.69
N VAL A 10 5.79 17.77 3.59
CA VAL A 10 6.65 18.92 3.30
C VAL A 10 8.07 18.73 3.81
N TYR A 11 9.02 19.16 2.98
CA TYR A 11 10.45 19.18 3.34
C TYR A 11 10.71 20.11 4.53
N GLY A 12 11.59 19.70 5.43
CA GLY A 12 11.90 20.43 6.66
C GLY A 12 10.91 20.15 7.80
N GLY A 13 9.62 19.93 7.47
CA GLY A 13 8.60 19.54 8.43
C GLY A 13 8.61 18.05 8.74
N LEU A 14 8.14 17.24 7.78
CA LEU A 14 7.97 15.80 7.97
C LEU A 14 9.15 14.96 7.49
N TYR A 15 9.98 15.47 6.62
CA TYR A 15 11.21 14.78 6.16
C TYR A 15 12.34 15.76 5.86
N SER A 16 13.55 15.23 5.80
CA SER A 16 14.78 16.00 5.42
C SER A 16 15.78 15.06 4.76
N GLY A 17 16.94 15.57 4.39
CA GLY A 17 18.04 14.76 3.83
C GLY A 17 18.42 13.54 4.67
N SER A 18 18.36 13.63 5.99
CA SER A 18 18.70 12.55 6.93
C SER A 18 17.50 11.90 7.63
N ARG A 19 16.34 12.57 7.66
CA ARG A 19 15.12 12.13 8.37
C ARG A 19 14.11 11.58 7.36
N ARG A 20 14.35 10.38 6.87
CA ARG A 20 13.51 9.66 5.90
C ARG A 20 13.74 8.16 5.98
N TYR A 21 12.89 7.35 5.35
CA TYR A 21 12.91 5.89 5.34
C TYR A 21 12.85 5.33 6.77
N ASN A 22 13.66 4.33 7.12
CA ASN A 22 13.73 3.75 8.47
C ASN A 22 14.25 4.74 9.56
N ARG A 23 14.59 5.98 9.19
CA ARG A 23 14.91 7.11 10.10
C ARG A 23 13.87 8.23 9.98
N GLY A 24 12.70 7.95 9.39
CA GLY A 24 11.67 8.93 9.11
C GLY A 24 10.92 9.44 10.35
N HIS A 25 10.13 10.49 10.15
CA HIS A 25 9.38 11.17 11.22
C HIS A 25 8.35 10.26 11.89
N PHE A 26 7.69 9.41 11.12
CA PHE A 26 6.63 8.53 11.59
C PHE A 26 7.10 7.12 12.00
N ARG A 27 8.39 6.96 12.28
CA ARG A 27 8.94 5.68 12.76
C ARG A 27 8.16 5.12 13.95
N GLY A 28 7.84 3.83 13.90
CA GLY A 28 7.02 3.15 14.90
C GLY A 28 5.52 3.42 14.77
N LYS A 29 5.09 4.07 13.68
CA LYS A 29 3.69 4.19 13.30
C LYS A 29 3.41 3.36 12.07
N THR A 30 2.25 2.73 12.06
CA THR A 30 1.80 1.87 10.96
C THR A 30 0.89 2.63 10.02
N ALA A 31 1.01 2.36 8.72
CA ALA A 31 0.11 2.88 7.70
C ALA A 31 -0.32 1.77 6.73
N MET A 32 -1.56 1.83 6.25
CA MET A 32 -2.09 0.88 5.27
C MET A 32 -2.99 1.61 4.27
N CYS A 33 -2.88 1.22 3.00
CA CYS A 33 -3.81 1.67 1.97
C CYS A 33 -5.06 0.77 1.95
N SER A 34 -6.24 1.37 2.10
CA SER A 34 -7.51 0.72 1.84
C SER A 34 -8.04 1.20 0.49
N VAL A 35 -8.23 0.27 -0.45
CA VAL A 35 -8.52 0.57 -1.84
C VAL A 35 -9.76 -0.20 -2.32
N THR A 36 -10.62 0.49 -3.05
CA THR A 36 -11.73 -0.15 -3.77
C THR A 36 -11.46 -0.08 -5.27
N ALA A 37 -11.72 -1.16 -5.98
CA ALA A 37 -11.60 -1.26 -7.42
C ALA A 37 -12.89 -1.82 -8.04
N GLY A 38 -13.38 -1.18 -9.10
CA GLY A 38 -14.63 -1.59 -9.75
C GLY A 38 -14.50 -2.88 -10.55
N SER A 39 -13.35 -3.14 -11.15
CA SER A 39 -13.09 -4.38 -11.89
C SER A 39 -12.73 -5.54 -10.95
N PRO A 40 -12.93 -6.79 -11.40
CA PRO A 40 -12.56 -7.98 -10.64
C PRO A 40 -11.03 -8.09 -10.48
N GLU A 41 -10.59 -8.86 -9.49
CA GLU A 41 -9.18 -9.03 -9.12
C GLU A 41 -8.29 -9.43 -10.31
N GLN A 42 -8.75 -10.35 -11.15
CA GLN A 42 -8.01 -10.83 -12.33
C GLN A 42 -7.60 -9.71 -13.29
N ALA A 43 -8.35 -8.60 -13.31
CA ALA A 43 -7.97 -7.44 -14.13
C ALA A 43 -6.74 -6.70 -13.59
N PHE A 44 -6.41 -6.88 -12.30
CA PHE A 44 -5.30 -6.22 -11.60
C PHE A 44 -4.14 -7.15 -11.23
N MET A 45 -4.15 -8.36 -11.76
CA MET A 45 -3.01 -9.28 -11.66
C MET A 45 -1.91 -8.91 -12.66
N PRO A 46 -0.69 -9.40 -12.50
CA PRO A 46 0.33 -9.29 -13.54
C PRO A 46 -0.24 -9.73 -14.90
N PHE A 47 -0.03 -8.93 -15.93
CA PHE A 47 -0.62 -9.08 -17.27
C PHE A 47 -2.16 -8.91 -17.35
N GLY A 48 -2.83 -8.51 -16.29
CA GLY A 48 -4.23 -8.10 -16.33
C GLY A 48 -4.41 -6.78 -17.09
N ARG A 49 -5.59 -6.60 -17.71
CA ARG A 49 -5.86 -5.41 -18.56
C ARG A 49 -5.78 -4.06 -17.84
N ALA A 50 -5.91 -4.04 -16.52
CA ALA A 50 -5.82 -2.83 -15.69
C ALA A 50 -4.41 -2.60 -15.11
N GLY A 51 -3.48 -3.52 -15.34
CA GLY A 51 -2.14 -3.49 -14.76
C GLY A 51 -2.09 -4.04 -13.34
N ASN A 52 -0.89 -4.22 -12.81
CA ASN A 52 -0.66 -4.82 -11.51
C ASN A 52 -1.03 -3.84 -10.37
N MET A 53 -1.91 -4.24 -9.47
CA MET A 53 -2.32 -3.41 -8.31
C MET A 53 -1.14 -3.02 -7.42
N VAL A 54 -0.14 -3.88 -7.28
CA VAL A 54 1.07 -3.58 -6.50
C VAL A 54 1.83 -2.41 -7.10
N GLU A 55 1.95 -2.36 -8.41
CA GLU A 55 2.63 -1.27 -9.13
C GLU A 55 1.82 0.04 -9.04
N TRP A 56 0.50 -0.05 -9.11
CA TRP A 56 -0.39 1.09 -8.93
C TRP A 56 -0.26 1.73 -7.54
N LEU A 57 -0.10 0.92 -6.51
CA LEU A 57 -0.01 1.39 -5.12
C LEU A 57 1.41 1.73 -4.70
N TRP A 58 2.42 1.33 -5.48
CA TRP A 58 3.82 1.55 -5.14
C TRP A 58 4.17 3.01 -4.81
N PRO A 59 3.75 4.02 -5.59
CA PRO A 59 4.05 5.42 -5.27
C PRO A 59 3.52 5.86 -3.90
N MET A 60 2.36 5.35 -3.49
CA MET A 60 1.75 5.65 -2.19
C MET A 60 2.50 4.93 -1.06
N HIS A 61 2.77 3.64 -1.22
CA HIS A 61 3.51 2.85 -0.24
C HIS A 61 4.93 3.41 -0.04
N ALA A 62 5.64 3.70 -1.13
CA ALA A 62 6.98 4.28 -1.08
C ALA A 62 6.98 5.68 -0.41
N SER A 63 5.96 6.50 -0.66
CA SER A 63 5.82 7.82 -0.03
C SER A 63 5.57 7.72 1.48
N LEU A 64 4.73 6.78 1.91
CA LEU A 64 4.49 6.53 3.32
C LEU A 64 5.74 6.00 4.02
N TYR A 65 6.44 5.04 3.40
CA TYR A 65 7.71 4.54 3.92
C TYR A 65 8.79 5.64 3.94
N TYR A 66 8.82 6.50 2.92
CA TYR A 66 9.78 7.61 2.83
C TYR A 66 9.71 8.54 4.06
N VAL A 67 8.54 8.78 4.60
CA VAL A 67 8.38 9.58 5.82
C VAL A 67 8.45 8.76 7.11
N GLY A 68 8.65 7.45 7.03
CA GLY A 68 8.99 6.58 8.15
C GLY A 68 7.91 5.68 8.70
N PHE A 69 6.78 5.52 8.00
CA PHE A 69 5.77 4.55 8.41
C PHE A 69 6.22 3.11 8.17
N ASP A 70 5.81 2.21 9.05
CA ASP A 70 5.73 0.78 8.80
C ASP A 70 4.50 0.52 7.93
N VAL A 71 4.71 0.28 6.62
CA VAL A 71 3.63 0.18 5.64
C VAL A 71 3.15 -1.26 5.54
N LEU A 72 1.88 -1.50 5.82
CA LEU A 72 1.28 -2.83 5.70
C LEU A 72 0.82 -3.14 4.28
N VAL A 73 0.66 -4.43 4.01
CA VAL A 73 0.01 -4.91 2.78
C VAL A 73 -1.37 -4.27 2.63
N PRO A 74 -1.71 -3.72 1.46
CA PRO A 74 -2.97 -3.00 1.29
C PRO A 74 -4.18 -3.91 1.44
N GLN A 75 -5.29 -3.33 1.89
CA GLN A 75 -6.59 -3.98 1.81
C GLN A 75 -7.26 -3.55 0.52
N VAL A 76 -7.36 -4.47 -0.44
CA VAL A 76 -8.00 -4.19 -1.73
C VAL A 76 -9.35 -4.89 -1.82
N SER A 77 -10.40 -4.14 -2.12
CA SER A 77 -11.75 -4.65 -2.35
C SER A 77 -12.06 -4.57 -3.84
N TYR A 78 -11.85 -5.65 -4.55
CA TYR A 78 -12.13 -5.77 -5.99
C TYR A 78 -13.63 -5.99 -6.27
N GLY A 79 -14.06 -5.62 -7.49
CA GLY A 79 -15.42 -5.83 -7.96
C GLY A 79 -16.47 -4.99 -7.22
N VAL A 80 -16.07 -3.89 -6.60
CA VAL A 80 -16.99 -2.95 -5.97
C VAL A 80 -17.67 -2.14 -7.05
N GLN A 81 -18.96 -2.41 -7.25
CA GLN A 81 -19.74 -1.80 -8.32
C GLN A 81 -20.51 -0.58 -7.83
N GLY A 82 -20.61 0.42 -8.68
CA GLY A 82 -21.37 1.62 -8.43
C GLY A 82 -21.68 2.37 -9.72
N GLY A 83 -22.44 3.46 -9.64
CA GLY A 83 -22.69 4.32 -10.80
C GLY A 83 -23.43 3.64 -11.97
N GLY A 84 -24.23 2.61 -11.71
CA GLY A 84 -24.99 1.88 -12.75
C GLY A 84 -24.21 0.75 -13.44
N ILE A 85 -22.94 0.55 -13.12
CA ILE A 85 -22.15 -0.57 -13.66
C ILE A 85 -22.53 -1.84 -12.90
N ARG A 86 -23.03 -2.84 -13.64
CA ARG A 86 -23.46 -4.12 -13.06
C ARG A 86 -22.83 -5.27 -13.84
N TYR A 87 -21.82 -5.90 -13.24
CA TYR A 87 -21.17 -7.10 -13.78
C TYR A 87 -21.83 -8.40 -13.30
N GLN A 88 -22.66 -8.31 -12.26
CA GLN A 88 -23.30 -9.45 -11.61
C GLN A 88 -24.66 -9.05 -11.01
N GLY A 89 -25.49 -10.04 -10.73
CA GLY A 89 -26.78 -9.82 -10.10
C GLY A 89 -26.65 -9.22 -8.70
N GLU A 90 -27.64 -8.43 -8.29
CA GLU A 90 -27.63 -7.70 -7.02
C GLU A 90 -27.44 -8.61 -5.79
N GLY A 91 -28.08 -9.78 -5.78
CA GLY A 91 -27.95 -10.73 -4.67
C GLY A 91 -26.51 -11.23 -4.50
N THR A 92 -25.83 -11.54 -5.59
CA THR A 92 -24.41 -11.95 -5.58
C THR A 92 -23.53 -10.82 -5.10
N PHE A 93 -23.78 -9.61 -5.60
CA PHE A 93 -23.04 -8.42 -5.19
C PHE A 93 -23.17 -8.14 -3.69
N ARG A 94 -24.39 -8.17 -3.15
CA ARG A 94 -24.63 -7.98 -1.72
C ARG A 94 -23.93 -9.02 -0.87
N LYS A 95 -23.99 -10.30 -1.26
CA LYS A 95 -23.25 -11.37 -0.56
C LYS A 95 -21.75 -11.13 -0.53
N GLN A 96 -21.17 -10.74 -1.66
CA GLN A 96 -19.74 -10.42 -1.72
C GLN A 96 -19.38 -9.18 -0.89
N LEU A 97 -20.24 -8.17 -0.84
CA LEU A 97 -20.03 -6.99 -0.01
C LEU A 97 -19.99 -7.36 1.49
N GLU A 98 -20.92 -8.21 1.95
CA GLU A 98 -20.90 -8.68 3.33
C GLU A 98 -19.64 -9.51 3.65
N GLN A 99 -19.18 -10.35 2.72
CA GLN A 99 -17.90 -11.06 2.88
C GLN A 99 -16.71 -10.10 3.00
N LYS A 100 -16.66 -9.03 2.20
CA LYS A 100 -15.60 -8.01 2.29
C LYS A 100 -15.64 -7.25 3.61
N LYS A 101 -16.82 -6.92 4.09
CA LYS A 101 -17.01 -6.30 5.41
C LYS A 101 -16.55 -7.22 6.54
N ALA A 102 -16.91 -8.51 6.47
CA ALA A 102 -16.45 -9.50 7.44
C ALA A 102 -14.92 -9.62 7.46
N ALA A 103 -14.29 -9.74 6.29
CA ALA A 103 -12.82 -9.78 6.17
C ALA A 103 -12.14 -8.54 6.79
N TRP A 104 -12.74 -7.37 6.63
CA TRP A 104 -12.28 -6.15 7.29
C TRP A 104 -12.40 -6.24 8.82
N ALA A 105 -13.56 -6.67 9.31
CA ALA A 105 -13.81 -6.80 10.75
C ALA A 105 -12.85 -7.80 11.41
N GLU A 106 -12.46 -8.85 10.71
CA GLU A 106 -11.47 -9.83 11.16
C GLU A 106 -10.03 -9.25 11.15
N ARG A 107 -9.69 -8.47 10.13
CA ARG A 107 -8.34 -7.94 9.96
C ARG A 107 -8.02 -6.77 10.89
N ILE A 108 -8.97 -5.87 11.14
CA ILE A 108 -8.73 -4.66 11.94
C ILE A 108 -8.06 -4.95 13.30
N PRO A 109 -8.52 -5.93 14.09
CA PRO A 109 -7.89 -6.23 15.39
C PRO A 109 -6.45 -6.75 15.29
N THR A 110 -6.03 -7.28 14.15
CA THR A 110 -4.70 -7.90 13.96
C THR A 110 -3.69 -6.98 13.29
N LEU A 111 -4.09 -5.80 12.83
CA LEU A 111 -3.22 -4.87 12.10
C LEU A 111 -1.92 -4.53 12.82
N SER A 112 -1.95 -4.41 14.15
CA SER A 112 -0.76 -4.10 14.94
C SER A 112 0.26 -5.24 15.01
N CYS A 113 -0.13 -6.45 14.62
CA CYS A 113 0.71 -7.65 14.63
C CYS A 113 1.16 -8.06 13.21
N GLU A 114 0.65 -7.40 12.17
CA GLU A 114 1.01 -7.72 10.79
C GLU A 114 2.44 -7.26 10.47
N PRO A 115 3.24 -8.08 9.76
CA PRO A 115 4.55 -7.65 9.30
C PRO A 115 4.40 -6.57 8.21
N PRO A 116 5.23 -5.52 8.25
CA PRO A 116 5.22 -4.51 7.21
C PRO A 116 5.80 -5.04 5.89
N ILE A 117 5.46 -4.38 4.80
CA ILE A 117 6.11 -4.57 3.51
C ILE A 117 7.62 -4.37 3.69
N PRO A 118 8.45 -5.31 3.23
CA PRO A 118 9.89 -5.23 3.41
C PRO A 118 10.51 -4.18 2.48
N PHE A 119 10.65 -2.96 2.97
CA PHE A 119 11.42 -1.91 2.32
C PHE A 119 12.88 -1.95 2.76
N THR A 120 13.76 -1.47 1.88
CA THR A 120 15.17 -1.26 2.21
C THR A 120 15.39 0.10 2.88
N GLY A 121 16.29 0.16 3.84
CA GLY A 121 16.61 1.36 4.62
C GLY A 121 18.06 1.82 4.45
N TRP A 122 18.47 2.80 5.24
CA TRP A 122 19.79 3.42 5.18
C TRP A 122 20.97 2.44 5.30
N ASP A 123 20.81 1.40 6.09
CA ASP A 123 21.88 0.44 6.36
C ASP A 123 22.02 -0.62 5.27
N ASP A 124 21.05 -0.67 4.35
CA ASP A 124 21.03 -1.60 3.22
C ASP A 124 21.72 -1.02 1.96
N TRP A 125 22.05 0.27 1.96
CA TRP A 125 22.63 0.95 0.82
C TRP A 125 24.10 1.29 1.02
N ASP A 126 24.82 1.41 -0.09
CA ASP A 126 26.17 1.96 -0.14
C ASP A 126 26.15 3.49 -0.09
N GLU A 127 27.35 4.10 -0.15
CA GLU A 127 27.53 5.57 -0.13
C GLU A 127 26.85 6.29 -1.31
N LYS A 128 26.58 5.58 -2.40
CA LYS A 128 25.89 6.10 -3.59
C LYS A 128 24.37 5.91 -3.52
N GLY A 129 23.86 5.28 -2.46
CA GLY A 129 22.43 4.96 -2.30
C GLY A 129 21.99 3.76 -3.13
N VAL A 130 22.90 2.89 -3.52
CA VAL A 130 22.63 1.65 -4.24
C VAL A 130 22.59 0.50 -3.24
N LEU A 131 21.64 -0.42 -3.43
CA LEU A 131 21.52 -1.61 -2.60
C LEU A 131 22.84 -2.39 -2.57
N ARG A 132 23.31 -2.74 -1.37
CA ARG A 132 24.56 -3.49 -1.21
C ARG A 132 24.45 -4.85 -1.91
N GLN A 133 25.54 -5.30 -2.51
CA GLN A 133 25.58 -6.55 -3.30
C GLN A 133 25.31 -7.80 -2.47
N ASP A 134 25.65 -7.79 -1.19
CA ASP A 134 25.44 -8.88 -0.24
C ASP A 134 24.03 -8.87 0.36
N HIS A 135 23.21 -7.83 0.10
CA HIS A 135 21.85 -7.76 0.60
C HIS A 135 20.94 -8.71 -0.18
N PRO A 136 20.17 -9.60 0.51
CA PRO A 136 19.18 -10.42 -0.17
C PRO A 136 18.14 -9.49 -0.83
N MET A 137 18.14 -9.48 -2.16
CA MET A 137 17.21 -8.65 -2.91
C MET A 137 15.78 -8.99 -2.51
N ARG A 138 15.13 -8.03 -1.86
CA ARG A 138 13.71 -8.11 -1.54
C ARG A 138 12.96 -7.25 -2.53
N TRP A 139 12.14 -7.89 -3.30
CA TRP A 139 11.36 -7.22 -4.30
C TRP A 139 9.98 -6.83 -3.76
N ARG A 140 9.35 -5.89 -4.45
CA ARG A 140 7.94 -5.51 -4.22
C ARG A 140 7.03 -6.73 -4.30
N LEU A 141 5.99 -6.73 -3.51
CA LEU A 141 4.96 -7.76 -3.48
C LEU A 141 4.25 -7.91 -4.83
#